data_87e927070aab491eda58ca336e4a9eab
#
_entry.id   87e927070aab491eda58ca336e4a9eab
#
_cell.length_a   1.000
_cell.length_b   1.000
_cell.length_c   1.000
_cell.angle_alpha   90.00
_cell.angle_beta   90.00
_cell.angle_gamma   90.00
#
_symmetry.space_group_name_H-M   'P 1'
#
loop_
_entity.id
_entity.type
_entity.pdbx_description
1 polymer ?
#
loop_
_entity_poly.entity_id
_entity_poly.type
_entity_poly.pdbx_seq_one_letter_code
_entity_poly.pdbx_strand_id
1 'polypeptide(L)'
;MLTVSLDVTQAWSTKQDQDKISGQSVRIRYSKNLNDIGTNIAIAGYRYSTSGFNTLSDVLETYRDDYKYYYNDRVKNRTEITVSQSLGDKLGYFNIGGVMEDYWNQRRRNNSLNVGYSNSWSGITYNLNYSHSRSSTDYEGYGRNYSTDNIFSFNINVPLNFWMPNTWATYGLNTSDPGSTSNSVGLSGLALADNNLSWNLQQQYDNRDYSSGTAGVDYKGTYGEIFGSYNYDHNWQRLNYGINGGIVAHRDGITAGQSFSDTSALVKAPGVNGTRVVGNTGVKTDYRGYAIVPNITMYRRNDVVLDTETMPNDVDLDTTVATVVPTRGAIVRAEYSGKKGIRALLQLVDTHNKFIPFGAMVNLASENSTNNNSGIVSDNGQVYLAGLPTTGVLLVKWGNSISKQCTVNYQFPGSEKVNGIKQGQFICR
;
A
#
# COMPACT_ATOMS: atom_id res chain seq x y z
N MET A 1 -21.88 -8.33 19.91
CA MET A 1 -22.25 -6.91 20.08
C MET A 1 -23.54 -6.63 19.32
N LEU A 2 -24.46 -5.85 19.89
CA LEU A 2 -25.71 -5.44 19.28
C LEU A 2 -25.64 -3.95 19.01
N THR A 3 -25.98 -3.51 17.80
CA THR A 3 -26.07 -2.09 17.46
C THR A 3 -27.42 -1.80 16.81
N VAL A 4 -28.10 -0.78 17.31
CA VAL A 4 -29.32 -0.22 16.72
C VAL A 4 -29.08 1.25 16.49
N SER A 5 -29.38 1.75 15.29
CA SER A 5 -29.34 3.17 15.00
C SER A 5 -30.64 3.64 14.34
N LEU A 6 -31.06 4.84 14.68
CA LEU A 6 -32.15 5.58 14.05
C LEU A 6 -31.57 6.87 13.49
N ASP A 7 -31.68 7.05 12.18
CA ASP A 7 -31.26 8.25 11.51
C ASP A 7 -32.51 8.98 10.95
N VAL A 8 -32.68 10.24 11.29
CA VAL A 8 -33.70 11.11 10.73
C VAL A 8 -33.03 12.28 10.04
N THR A 9 -33.34 12.50 8.78
CA THR A 9 -32.74 13.54 7.95
C THR A 9 -33.85 14.42 7.36
N GLN A 10 -33.72 15.74 7.51
CA GLN A 10 -34.54 16.74 6.85
C GLN A 10 -33.70 17.40 5.75
N ALA A 11 -34.22 17.46 4.54
CA ALA A 11 -33.57 18.12 3.42
C ALA A 11 -34.45 19.25 2.90
N TRP A 12 -33.85 20.38 2.59
CA TRP A 12 -34.42 21.47 1.81
C TRP A 12 -33.59 21.62 0.55
N SER A 13 -34.22 21.57 -0.59
CA SER A 13 -33.50 21.58 -1.86
C SER A 13 -34.22 22.42 -2.90
N THR A 14 -33.44 23.04 -3.77
CA THR A 14 -33.91 23.71 -4.98
C THR A 14 -33.22 23.06 -6.16
N LYS A 15 -33.99 22.48 -7.05
CA LYS A 15 -33.50 21.93 -8.32
C LYS A 15 -33.48 23.02 -9.38
N GLN A 16 -32.71 22.81 -10.45
CA GLN A 16 -32.69 23.72 -11.58
C GLN A 16 -34.13 23.92 -12.11
N ASP A 17 -34.55 25.19 -12.28
CA ASP A 17 -35.86 25.59 -12.79
C ASP A 17 -37.08 25.06 -12.01
N GLN A 18 -36.92 24.75 -10.73
CA GLN A 18 -38.00 24.26 -9.87
C GLN A 18 -38.08 25.07 -8.55
N ASP A 19 -39.25 25.03 -7.95
CA ASP A 19 -39.48 25.63 -6.63
C ASP A 19 -38.72 24.89 -5.52
N LYS A 20 -38.50 25.60 -4.41
CA LYS A 20 -37.90 25.00 -3.21
C LYS A 20 -38.81 23.93 -2.63
N ILE A 21 -38.31 22.75 -2.48
CA ILE A 21 -39.01 21.60 -1.90
C ILE A 21 -38.29 21.10 -0.65
N SER A 22 -39.06 20.48 0.24
CA SER A 22 -38.50 19.87 1.43
C SER A 22 -38.95 18.42 1.59
N GLY A 23 -38.15 17.60 2.21
CA GLY A 23 -38.49 16.22 2.48
C GLY A 23 -37.68 15.62 3.61
N GLN A 24 -38.17 14.50 4.09
CA GLN A 24 -37.57 13.76 5.21
C GLN A 24 -37.19 12.36 4.78
N SER A 25 -36.14 11.84 5.40
CA SER A 25 -35.73 10.45 5.29
C SER A 25 -35.51 9.88 6.69
N VAL A 26 -36.12 8.74 6.96
CA VAL A 26 -35.97 7.99 8.23
C VAL A 26 -35.32 6.66 7.90
N ARG A 27 -34.28 6.28 8.64
CA ARG A 27 -33.57 5.02 8.46
C ARG A 27 -33.35 4.37 9.82
N ILE A 28 -33.70 3.08 9.90
CA ILE A 28 -33.41 2.22 11.05
C ILE A 28 -32.40 1.20 10.61
N ARG A 29 -31.34 1.01 11.37
CA ARG A 29 -30.36 -0.07 11.18
C ARG A 29 -30.29 -0.92 12.43
N TYR A 30 -30.16 -2.22 12.22
CA TYR A 30 -29.91 -3.20 13.25
C TYR A 30 -28.74 -4.06 12.81
N SER A 31 -27.76 -4.26 13.68
CA SER A 31 -26.73 -5.24 13.46
C SER A 31 -26.42 -6.01 14.72
N LYS A 32 -26.20 -7.31 14.57
CA LYS A 32 -25.85 -8.20 15.67
C LYS A 32 -24.74 -9.15 15.21
N ASN A 33 -23.66 -9.16 15.97
CA ASN A 33 -22.60 -10.12 15.78
C ASN A 33 -22.69 -11.20 16.87
N LEU A 34 -22.83 -12.44 16.43
CA LEU A 34 -22.92 -13.65 17.23
C LEU A 34 -21.58 -14.38 17.13
N ASN A 35 -20.56 -13.89 17.84
CA ASN A 35 -19.18 -14.40 17.74
C ASN A 35 -19.07 -15.89 18.04
N ASP A 36 -19.86 -16.39 18.99
CA ASP A 36 -19.80 -17.79 19.46
C ASP A 36 -20.13 -18.80 18.36
N ILE A 37 -20.93 -18.39 17.38
CA ILE A 37 -21.35 -19.23 16.24
C ILE A 37 -20.85 -18.69 14.90
N GLY A 38 -20.03 -17.62 14.91
CA GLY A 38 -19.46 -17.03 13.70
C GLY A 38 -20.48 -16.36 12.77
N THR A 39 -21.66 -15.99 13.29
CA THR A 39 -22.73 -15.35 12.50
C THR A 39 -22.74 -13.85 12.69
N ASN A 40 -22.77 -13.12 11.58
CA ASN A 40 -23.00 -11.69 11.57
C ASN A 40 -24.30 -11.38 10.82
N ILE A 41 -25.26 -10.77 11.51
CA ILE A 41 -26.52 -10.33 10.95
C ILE A 41 -26.48 -8.82 10.89
N ALA A 42 -26.53 -8.27 9.70
CA ALA A 42 -26.76 -6.86 9.46
C ALA A 42 -28.10 -6.70 8.73
N ILE A 43 -29.09 -6.23 9.45
CA ILE A 43 -30.31 -5.70 8.87
C ILE A 43 -30.04 -4.21 8.73
N ALA A 44 -29.43 -3.81 7.61
CA ALA A 44 -29.33 -2.40 7.27
C ALA A 44 -30.70 -1.98 6.78
N GLY A 45 -31.47 -1.89 7.68
CA GLY A 45 -32.68 -1.31 7.85
C GLY A 45 -33.63 -0.98 6.77
N TYR A 46 -34.72 -0.57 7.27
CA TYR A 46 -35.78 0.12 6.57
C TYR A 46 -35.41 1.59 6.44
N ARG A 47 -35.42 2.08 5.22
CA ARG A 47 -35.34 3.50 4.90
C ARG A 47 -36.62 3.93 4.21
N TYR A 48 -37.29 4.91 4.77
CA TYR A 48 -38.42 5.60 4.15
C TYR A 48 -37.98 7.05 3.82
N SER A 49 -38.33 7.52 2.63
CA SER A 49 -38.12 8.90 2.22
C SER A 49 -39.41 9.48 1.68
N THR A 50 -39.75 10.71 2.07
CA THR A 50 -40.91 11.44 1.52
C THR A 50 -40.65 11.84 0.06
N SER A 51 -41.69 12.15 -0.68
CA SER A 51 -41.59 12.54 -2.10
C SER A 51 -40.80 13.83 -2.35
N GLY A 52 -40.64 14.68 -1.35
CA GLY A 52 -39.83 15.90 -1.43
C GLY A 52 -38.37 15.72 -0.99
N PHE A 53 -37.97 14.54 -0.52
CA PHE A 53 -36.60 14.30 -0.10
C PHE A 53 -35.68 14.10 -1.31
N ASN A 54 -34.63 14.93 -1.41
CA ASN A 54 -33.56 14.77 -2.40
C ASN A 54 -32.22 14.70 -1.66
N THR A 55 -31.35 13.84 -2.13
CA THR A 55 -29.93 13.85 -1.72
C THR A 55 -29.20 15.00 -2.41
N LEU A 56 -27.99 15.32 -1.93
CA LEU A 56 -27.13 16.31 -2.58
C LEU A 56 -26.84 15.92 -4.04
N SER A 57 -26.59 14.64 -4.30
CA SER A 57 -26.35 14.11 -5.64
C SER A 57 -27.57 14.34 -6.54
N ASP A 58 -28.78 14.03 -6.06
CA ASP A 58 -30.01 14.23 -6.82
C ASP A 58 -30.21 15.71 -7.24
N VAL A 59 -29.78 16.64 -6.41
CA VAL A 59 -29.87 18.07 -6.71
C VAL A 59 -28.79 18.49 -7.70
N LEU A 60 -27.52 18.08 -7.47
CA LEU A 60 -26.41 18.44 -8.34
C LEU A 60 -26.56 17.90 -9.77
N GLU A 61 -27.14 16.73 -9.91
CA GLU A 61 -27.41 16.14 -11.24
C GLU A 61 -28.38 16.99 -12.06
N THR A 62 -29.32 17.73 -11.43
CA THR A 62 -30.24 18.60 -12.17
C THR A 62 -29.57 19.79 -12.85
N TYR A 63 -28.35 20.14 -12.42
CA TYR A 63 -27.55 21.23 -13.01
C TYR A 63 -26.59 20.76 -14.12
N ARG A 64 -26.67 19.50 -14.53
CA ARG A 64 -25.89 18.98 -15.66
C ARG A 64 -26.66 19.16 -16.96
N ASP A 65 -25.98 19.54 -18.03
CA ASP A 65 -26.58 19.86 -19.35
C ASP A 65 -27.38 18.70 -19.96
N ASP A 66 -27.05 17.45 -19.61
CA ASP A 66 -27.66 16.24 -20.11
C ASP A 66 -28.91 15.78 -19.32
N TYR A 67 -29.31 16.54 -18.28
CA TYR A 67 -30.34 16.11 -17.33
C TYR A 67 -31.73 15.85 -17.95
N LYS A 68 -32.05 16.44 -19.09
CA LYS A 68 -33.39 16.33 -19.74
C LYS A 68 -33.79 14.90 -20.09
N TYR A 69 -32.86 13.98 -20.10
CA TYR A 69 -33.08 12.56 -20.48
C TYR A 69 -33.05 11.58 -19.30
N TYR A 70 -32.66 11.98 -18.12
CA TYR A 70 -32.59 11.10 -16.95
C TYR A 70 -33.78 11.36 -16.01
N TYR A 71 -34.72 10.41 -15.96
CA TYR A 71 -35.71 10.38 -14.89
C TYR A 71 -35.01 10.11 -13.56
N ASN A 72 -35.13 11.06 -12.68
CA ASN A 72 -34.55 10.97 -11.34
C ASN A 72 -35.39 10.02 -10.49
N ASP A 73 -35.03 8.77 -10.47
CA ASP A 73 -35.71 7.71 -9.73
C ASP A 73 -35.50 7.92 -8.21
N ARG A 74 -36.46 8.55 -7.55
CA ARG A 74 -36.39 8.79 -6.12
C ARG A 74 -36.85 7.58 -5.32
N VAL A 75 -35.95 7.01 -4.51
CA VAL A 75 -36.25 5.86 -3.64
C VAL A 75 -37.24 6.26 -2.58
N LYS A 76 -38.39 5.57 -2.52
CA LYS A 76 -39.42 5.71 -1.50
C LYS A 76 -39.12 4.85 -0.29
N ASN A 77 -38.96 3.56 -0.51
CA ASN A 77 -38.61 2.57 0.51
C ASN A 77 -37.40 1.76 0.07
N ARG A 78 -36.53 1.46 1.02
CA ARG A 78 -35.45 0.49 0.83
C ARG A 78 -35.35 -0.40 2.07
N THR A 79 -35.48 -1.70 1.86
CA THR A 79 -35.20 -2.71 2.88
C THR A 79 -34.00 -3.51 2.44
N GLU A 80 -33.05 -3.71 3.35
CA GLU A 80 -31.82 -4.43 3.09
C GLU A 80 -31.50 -5.38 4.25
N ILE A 81 -31.21 -6.63 3.94
CA ILE A 81 -30.82 -7.65 4.89
C ILE A 81 -29.53 -8.29 4.40
N THR A 82 -28.56 -8.41 5.27
CA THR A 82 -27.34 -9.18 5.00
C THR A 82 -27.05 -10.09 6.17
N VAL A 83 -26.80 -11.35 5.87
CA VAL A 83 -26.37 -12.37 6.83
C VAL A 83 -25.06 -12.95 6.33
N SER A 84 -24.06 -12.94 7.19
CA SER A 84 -22.76 -13.55 6.91
C SER A 84 -22.48 -14.61 7.97
N GLN A 85 -22.05 -15.78 7.54
CA GLN A 85 -21.75 -16.93 8.38
C GLN A 85 -20.35 -17.44 8.11
N SER A 86 -19.51 -17.43 9.15
CA SER A 86 -18.28 -18.21 9.15
C SER A 86 -18.61 -19.66 9.44
N LEU A 87 -18.15 -20.57 8.59
CA LEU A 87 -18.33 -22.00 8.75
C LEU A 87 -17.14 -22.66 9.49
N GLY A 88 -16.27 -21.83 10.07
CA GLY A 88 -15.02 -22.21 10.72
C GLY A 88 -13.82 -22.15 9.77
N ASP A 89 -12.63 -22.40 10.31
CA ASP A 89 -11.34 -22.16 9.64
C ASP A 89 -11.13 -22.98 8.36
N LYS A 90 -11.84 -24.08 8.18
CA LYS A 90 -11.68 -24.99 7.04
C LYS A 90 -12.80 -24.92 6.02
N LEU A 91 -13.98 -24.46 6.41
CA LEU A 91 -15.18 -24.52 5.58
C LEU A 91 -15.56 -23.15 4.96
N GLY A 92 -14.79 -22.11 5.28
CA GLY A 92 -14.91 -20.81 4.65
C GLY A 92 -16.07 -19.96 5.12
N TYR A 93 -16.61 -19.17 4.21
CA TYR A 93 -17.51 -18.07 4.50
C TYR A 93 -18.73 -18.13 3.59
N PHE A 94 -19.91 -18.00 4.16
CA PHE A 94 -21.19 -17.92 3.43
C PHE A 94 -21.85 -16.57 3.69
N ASN A 95 -22.44 -15.96 2.67
CA ASN A 95 -23.17 -14.71 2.79
C ASN A 95 -24.46 -14.73 1.96
N ILE A 96 -25.52 -14.17 2.53
CA ILE A 96 -26.79 -13.91 1.87
C ILE A 96 -27.13 -12.44 2.06
N GLY A 97 -27.50 -11.77 0.96
CA GLY A 97 -27.98 -10.39 0.97
C GLY A 97 -29.26 -10.27 0.16
N GLY A 98 -30.22 -9.50 0.67
CA GLY A 98 -31.45 -9.16 -0.03
C GLY A 98 -31.73 -7.67 0.05
N VAL A 99 -32.16 -7.08 -1.07
CA VAL A 99 -32.56 -5.67 -1.16
C VAL A 99 -33.90 -5.56 -1.86
N MET A 100 -34.80 -4.76 -1.31
CA MET A 100 -36.09 -4.38 -1.91
C MET A 100 -36.18 -2.86 -1.95
N GLU A 101 -36.50 -2.30 -3.10
CA GLU A 101 -36.66 -0.86 -3.32
C GLU A 101 -37.93 -0.55 -4.06
N ASP A 102 -38.67 0.44 -3.57
CA ASP A 102 -39.81 1.09 -4.24
C ASP A 102 -39.46 2.55 -4.52
N TYR A 103 -40.02 3.12 -5.58
CA TYR A 103 -39.74 4.47 -6.07
C TYR A 103 -40.98 5.34 -6.06
N TRP A 104 -40.82 6.68 -5.95
CA TRP A 104 -41.90 7.65 -5.94
C TRP A 104 -42.42 8.02 -7.34
N ASN A 105 -41.48 8.20 -8.28
CA ASN A 105 -41.78 8.81 -9.58
C ASN A 105 -42.27 7.80 -10.61
N GLN A 106 -42.06 6.55 -10.35
CA GLN A 106 -42.47 5.44 -11.22
C GLN A 106 -43.01 4.33 -10.33
N ARG A 107 -43.99 3.58 -10.84
CA ARG A 107 -44.41 2.32 -10.23
C ARG A 107 -43.33 1.26 -10.44
N ARG A 108 -42.12 1.62 -10.11
CA ARG A 108 -40.92 0.79 -10.21
C ARG A 108 -40.64 0.09 -8.89
N ARG A 109 -40.28 -1.16 -8.99
CA ARG A 109 -39.78 -1.97 -7.85
C ARG A 109 -38.56 -2.73 -8.30
N ASN A 110 -37.52 -2.66 -7.47
CA ASN A 110 -36.32 -3.47 -7.63
C ASN A 110 -36.20 -4.44 -6.46
N ASN A 111 -36.00 -5.72 -6.77
CA ASN A 111 -35.69 -6.75 -5.78
C ASN A 111 -34.39 -7.41 -6.20
N SER A 112 -33.47 -7.61 -5.26
CA SER A 112 -32.27 -8.39 -5.49
C SER A 112 -31.98 -9.34 -4.36
N LEU A 113 -31.45 -10.50 -4.73
CA LEU A 113 -30.95 -11.52 -3.80
C LEU A 113 -29.54 -11.89 -4.25
N ASN A 114 -28.61 -11.87 -3.32
CA ASN A 114 -27.24 -12.30 -3.54
C ASN A 114 -26.91 -13.43 -2.56
N VAL A 115 -26.33 -14.51 -3.06
CA VAL A 115 -25.84 -15.63 -2.28
C VAL A 115 -24.40 -15.88 -2.67
N GLY A 116 -23.50 -15.85 -1.69
CA GLY A 116 -22.07 -16.03 -1.93
C GLY A 116 -21.47 -17.06 -1.00
N TYR A 117 -20.49 -17.78 -1.49
CA TYR A 117 -19.63 -18.64 -0.72
C TYR A 117 -18.17 -18.43 -1.12
N SER A 118 -17.30 -18.34 -0.13
CA SER A 118 -15.85 -18.20 -0.35
C SER A 118 -15.09 -19.09 0.62
N ASN A 119 -14.00 -19.68 0.14
CA ASN A 119 -13.09 -20.45 0.98
C ASN A 119 -11.65 -20.34 0.45
N SER A 120 -10.72 -20.68 1.33
CA SER A 120 -9.30 -20.79 1.02
C SER A 120 -8.77 -22.13 1.55
N TRP A 121 -8.18 -22.92 0.66
CA TRP A 121 -7.58 -24.19 1.00
C TRP A 121 -6.16 -24.27 0.43
N SER A 122 -5.18 -24.43 1.30
CA SER A 122 -3.75 -24.51 0.91
C SER A 122 -3.27 -23.39 -0.02
N GLY A 123 -3.76 -22.14 0.24
CA GLY A 123 -3.45 -20.98 -0.58
C GLY A 123 -4.33 -20.81 -1.84
N ILE A 124 -5.07 -21.84 -2.24
CA ILE A 124 -6.06 -21.74 -3.33
C ILE A 124 -7.30 -21.07 -2.78
N THR A 125 -7.72 -19.97 -3.38
CA THR A 125 -8.96 -19.29 -3.03
C THR A 125 -10.01 -19.52 -4.11
N TYR A 126 -11.25 -19.78 -3.69
CA TYR A 126 -12.37 -19.92 -4.60
C TYR A 126 -13.61 -19.22 -4.07
N ASN A 127 -14.39 -18.65 -5.02
CA ASN A 127 -15.58 -17.90 -4.72
C ASN A 127 -16.69 -18.32 -5.68
N LEU A 128 -17.85 -18.59 -5.11
CA LEU A 128 -19.11 -18.83 -5.83
C LEU A 128 -20.05 -17.70 -5.47
N ASN A 129 -20.70 -17.10 -6.46
CA ASN A 129 -21.70 -16.08 -6.21
C ASN A 129 -22.89 -16.28 -7.16
N TYR A 130 -24.08 -16.19 -6.61
CA TYR A 130 -25.32 -16.15 -7.35
C TYR A 130 -26.07 -14.86 -7.03
N SER A 131 -26.46 -14.12 -8.05
CA SER A 131 -27.24 -12.90 -7.93
C SER A 131 -28.50 -13.03 -8.75
N HIS A 132 -29.64 -12.79 -8.13
CA HIS A 132 -30.93 -12.66 -8.78
C HIS A 132 -31.41 -11.22 -8.62
N SER A 133 -31.69 -10.52 -9.71
CA SER A 133 -32.28 -9.20 -9.67
C SER A 133 -33.52 -9.14 -10.54
N ARG A 134 -34.55 -8.51 -10.03
CA ARG A 134 -35.80 -8.27 -10.75
C ARG A 134 -36.21 -6.82 -10.63
N SER A 135 -36.26 -6.14 -11.74
CA SER A 135 -36.79 -4.78 -11.89
C SER A 135 -38.14 -4.80 -12.59
N SER A 136 -39.09 -4.06 -12.08
CA SER A 136 -40.36 -3.84 -12.74
C SER A 136 -40.61 -2.36 -12.90
N THR A 137 -41.00 -1.95 -14.13
CA THR A 137 -41.40 -0.58 -14.44
C THR A 137 -42.81 -0.63 -15.04
N ASP A 138 -43.71 0.20 -14.52
CA ASP A 138 -45.07 0.31 -14.96
C ASP A 138 -45.20 1.61 -15.79
N TYR A 139 -45.41 1.46 -17.10
CA TYR A 139 -45.62 2.60 -18.00
C TYR A 139 -47.14 2.83 -18.15
N GLU A 140 -47.60 4.03 -17.81
CA GLU A 140 -48.99 4.42 -18.00
C GLU A 140 -49.42 4.13 -19.43
N GLY A 141 -50.41 3.23 -19.60
CA GLY A 141 -50.98 2.86 -20.90
C GLY A 141 -50.31 1.68 -21.63
N TYR A 142 -49.15 1.20 -21.19
CA TYR A 142 -48.41 0.12 -21.86
C TYR A 142 -48.24 -1.14 -21.00
N GLY A 143 -48.72 -1.11 -19.74
CA GLY A 143 -48.59 -2.23 -18.81
C GLY A 143 -47.25 -2.32 -18.14
N ARG A 144 -47.09 -3.34 -17.28
CA ARG A 144 -45.92 -3.56 -16.46
C ARG A 144 -44.86 -4.37 -17.22
N ASN A 145 -43.68 -3.78 -17.41
CA ASN A 145 -42.52 -4.47 -17.95
C ASN A 145 -41.64 -5.03 -16.83
N TYR A 146 -41.16 -6.25 -16.96
CA TYR A 146 -40.25 -6.92 -16.02
C TYR A 146 -38.92 -7.19 -16.71
N SER A 147 -37.85 -6.80 -16.06
CA SER A 147 -36.50 -7.25 -16.37
C SER A 147 -36.01 -8.14 -15.26
N THR A 148 -35.58 -9.32 -15.57
CA THR A 148 -35.00 -10.27 -14.62
C THR A 148 -33.62 -10.61 -15.12
N ASP A 149 -32.66 -10.60 -14.22
CA ASP A 149 -31.26 -10.96 -14.47
C ASP A 149 -30.78 -11.92 -13.38
N ASN A 150 -30.27 -13.07 -13.81
CA ASN A 150 -29.68 -14.08 -12.96
C ASN A 150 -28.22 -14.21 -13.32
N ILE A 151 -27.32 -13.93 -12.37
CA ILE A 151 -25.90 -14.01 -12.60
C ILE A 151 -25.33 -15.09 -11.69
N PHE A 152 -24.63 -16.04 -12.27
CA PHE A 152 -23.80 -17.00 -11.57
C PHE A 152 -22.34 -16.73 -11.89
N SER A 153 -21.53 -16.59 -10.86
CA SER A 153 -20.09 -16.37 -10.98
C SER A 153 -19.31 -17.40 -10.16
N PHE A 154 -18.29 -17.97 -10.77
CA PHE A 154 -17.30 -18.80 -10.13
C PHE A 154 -15.91 -18.26 -10.43
N ASN A 155 -15.10 -18.07 -9.39
CA ASN A 155 -13.72 -17.65 -9.53
C ASN A 155 -12.83 -18.55 -8.66
N ILE A 156 -11.70 -18.96 -9.23
CA ILE A 156 -10.65 -19.69 -8.50
C ILE A 156 -9.32 -19.03 -8.76
N ASN A 157 -8.51 -18.89 -7.72
CA ASN A 157 -7.17 -18.35 -7.77
C ASN A 157 -6.20 -19.36 -7.16
N VAL A 158 -5.21 -19.78 -7.94
CA VAL A 158 -4.24 -20.82 -7.60
C VAL A 158 -2.85 -20.20 -7.56
N PRO A 159 -2.16 -20.20 -6.40
CA PRO A 159 -0.78 -19.76 -6.33
C PRO A 159 0.14 -20.75 -7.03
N LEU A 160 1.03 -20.26 -7.88
CA LEU A 160 1.99 -21.06 -8.64
C LEU A 160 3.39 -21.05 -8.01
N ASN A 161 3.50 -20.75 -6.72
CA ASN A 161 4.76 -20.52 -6.01
C ASN A 161 5.77 -21.66 -6.15
N PHE A 162 5.31 -22.89 -6.43
CA PHE A 162 6.19 -24.05 -6.66
C PHE A 162 6.98 -23.95 -7.97
N TRP A 163 6.38 -23.36 -9.02
CA TRP A 163 7.01 -23.23 -10.35
C TRP A 163 7.48 -21.80 -10.62
N MET A 164 6.69 -20.82 -10.21
CA MET A 164 6.92 -19.41 -10.44
C MET A 164 6.63 -18.63 -9.15
N PRO A 165 7.64 -18.18 -8.41
CA PRO A 165 7.45 -17.38 -7.20
C PRO A 165 6.60 -16.15 -7.46
N ASN A 166 5.76 -15.79 -6.48
CA ASN A 166 4.89 -14.61 -6.52
C ASN A 166 3.99 -14.55 -7.78
N THR A 167 3.51 -15.72 -8.23
CA THR A 167 2.66 -15.83 -9.42
C THR A 167 1.38 -16.58 -9.08
N TRP A 168 0.27 -16.15 -9.69
CA TRP A 168 -1.05 -16.72 -9.52
C TRP A 168 -1.69 -17.02 -10.87
N ALA A 169 -2.34 -18.17 -10.97
CA ALA A 169 -3.26 -18.50 -12.06
C ALA A 169 -4.70 -18.26 -11.59
N THR A 170 -5.51 -17.65 -12.45
CA THR A 170 -6.92 -17.38 -12.17
C THR A 170 -7.79 -18.00 -13.24
N TYR A 171 -8.93 -18.54 -12.84
CA TYR A 171 -10.02 -18.91 -13.74
C TYR A 171 -11.30 -18.28 -13.24
N GLY A 172 -12.06 -17.70 -14.15
CA GLY A 172 -13.37 -17.11 -13.91
C GLY A 172 -14.41 -17.63 -14.88
N LEU A 173 -15.57 -17.96 -14.35
CA LEU A 173 -16.79 -18.25 -15.11
C LEU A 173 -17.86 -17.25 -14.67
N ASN A 174 -18.49 -16.60 -15.61
CA ASN A 174 -19.63 -15.72 -15.35
C ASN A 174 -20.74 -16.03 -16.36
N THR A 175 -21.92 -16.39 -15.84
CA THR A 175 -23.11 -16.69 -16.66
C THR A 175 -24.24 -15.78 -16.23
N SER A 176 -24.83 -15.07 -17.17
CA SER A 176 -26.00 -14.22 -16.99
C SER A 176 -27.18 -14.77 -17.82
N ASP A 177 -28.39 -14.82 -17.24
CA ASP A 177 -29.63 -15.24 -17.90
C ASP A 177 -30.71 -14.16 -17.68
N PRO A 178 -31.27 -13.58 -18.77
CA PRO A 178 -30.95 -13.73 -20.20
C PRO A 178 -29.64 -12.99 -20.53
N GLY A 179 -28.62 -13.71 -20.93
CA GLY A 179 -27.38 -13.04 -21.19
C GLY A 179 -26.32 -13.88 -21.87
N SER A 180 -25.09 -13.63 -21.47
CA SER A 180 -23.90 -14.27 -22.00
C SER A 180 -23.25 -15.18 -20.95
N THR A 181 -22.47 -16.12 -21.44
CA THR A 181 -21.56 -16.91 -20.64
C THR A 181 -20.13 -16.54 -21.04
N SER A 182 -19.37 -16.06 -20.09
CA SER A 182 -17.96 -15.73 -20.26
C SER A 182 -17.07 -16.62 -19.40
N ASN A 183 -15.96 -17.06 -19.98
CA ASN A 183 -14.89 -17.78 -19.34
C ASN A 183 -13.63 -16.96 -19.45
N SER A 184 -12.89 -16.83 -18.36
CA SER A 184 -11.62 -16.12 -18.34
C SER A 184 -10.53 -16.98 -17.70
N VAL A 185 -9.34 -16.94 -18.28
CA VAL A 185 -8.12 -17.52 -17.73
C VAL A 185 -7.09 -16.41 -17.62
N GLY A 186 -6.42 -16.32 -16.49
CA GLY A 186 -5.44 -15.30 -16.25
C GLY A 186 -4.19 -15.83 -15.54
N LEU A 187 -3.10 -15.12 -15.76
CA LEU A 187 -1.86 -15.22 -15.00
C LEU A 187 -1.49 -13.84 -14.52
N SER A 188 -1.08 -13.72 -13.28
CA SER A 188 -0.58 -12.46 -12.72
C SER A 188 0.52 -12.72 -11.73
N GLY A 189 1.40 -11.75 -11.56
CA GLY A 189 2.51 -11.95 -10.65
C GLY A 189 3.29 -10.66 -10.33
N LEU A 190 4.24 -10.84 -9.42
CA LEU A 190 5.25 -9.85 -9.08
C LEU A 190 6.61 -10.36 -9.55
N ALA A 191 7.43 -9.47 -10.07
CA ALA A 191 8.76 -9.77 -10.58
C ALA A 191 9.78 -8.75 -10.06
N LEU A 192 11.06 -9.01 -10.34
CA LEU A 192 12.24 -8.30 -9.86
C LEU A 192 12.50 -8.49 -8.35
N ALA A 193 13.72 -8.17 -7.92
CA ALA A 193 14.18 -8.43 -6.56
C ALA A 193 13.36 -7.72 -5.47
N ASP A 194 12.78 -6.57 -5.79
CA ASP A 194 11.99 -5.78 -4.86
C ASP A 194 10.47 -6.00 -5.01
N ASN A 195 10.05 -6.97 -5.85
CA ASN A 195 8.64 -7.19 -6.23
C ASN A 195 7.97 -5.91 -6.77
N ASN A 196 8.75 -5.06 -7.41
CA ASN A 196 8.35 -3.74 -7.86
C ASN A 196 7.91 -3.69 -9.33
N LEU A 197 7.82 -4.84 -9.98
CA LEU A 197 7.18 -5.04 -11.26
C LEU A 197 5.97 -5.95 -11.06
N SER A 198 4.76 -5.44 -11.25
CA SER A 198 3.56 -6.25 -11.35
C SER A 198 3.19 -6.47 -12.81
N TRP A 199 2.69 -7.65 -13.12
CA TRP A 199 2.26 -8.01 -14.47
C TRP A 199 1.00 -8.87 -14.43
N ASN A 200 0.19 -8.76 -15.48
CA ASN A 200 -1.00 -9.59 -15.66
C ASN A 200 -1.23 -9.92 -17.13
N LEU A 201 -1.70 -11.12 -17.36
CA LEU A 201 -2.15 -11.62 -18.65
C LEU A 201 -3.52 -12.25 -18.43
N GLN A 202 -4.50 -11.89 -19.23
CA GLN A 202 -5.84 -12.47 -19.17
C GLN A 202 -6.41 -12.66 -20.56
N GLN A 203 -7.01 -13.83 -20.77
CA GLN A 203 -7.80 -14.15 -21.95
C GLN A 203 -9.22 -14.45 -21.50
N GLN A 204 -10.18 -13.88 -22.18
CA GLN A 204 -11.61 -14.10 -21.96
C GLN A 204 -12.28 -14.54 -23.26
N TYR A 205 -13.20 -15.45 -23.14
CA TYR A 205 -14.11 -15.84 -24.20
C TYR A 205 -15.55 -15.66 -23.73
N ASP A 206 -16.32 -14.92 -24.50
CA ASP A 206 -17.75 -14.71 -24.30
C ASP A 206 -18.52 -15.25 -25.50
N ASN A 207 -19.66 -15.91 -25.25
CA ASN A 207 -20.45 -16.52 -26.30
C ASN A 207 -21.19 -15.50 -27.20
N ARG A 208 -21.23 -14.20 -26.81
CA ARG A 208 -21.81 -13.10 -27.60
C ARG A 208 -20.73 -12.21 -28.22
N ASP A 209 -19.70 -11.86 -27.44
CA ASP A 209 -18.70 -10.87 -27.83
C ASP A 209 -17.36 -11.49 -28.25
N TYR A 210 -17.33 -12.82 -28.41
CA TYR A 210 -16.14 -13.57 -28.83
C TYR A 210 -14.98 -13.52 -27.81
N SER A 211 -13.75 -13.39 -28.30
CA SER A 211 -12.58 -13.39 -27.45
C SER A 211 -12.04 -12.00 -27.22
N SER A 212 -11.66 -11.72 -26.00
CA SER A 212 -10.96 -10.51 -25.58
C SER A 212 -9.78 -10.87 -24.70
N GLY A 213 -8.80 -9.98 -24.64
CA GLY A 213 -7.63 -10.20 -23.80
C GLY A 213 -7.01 -8.91 -23.30
N THR A 214 -6.28 -9.08 -22.21
CA THR A 214 -5.53 -7.99 -21.56
C THR A 214 -4.13 -8.48 -21.20
N ALA A 215 -3.13 -7.68 -21.52
CA ALA A 215 -1.77 -7.81 -21.02
C ALA A 215 -1.37 -6.49 -20.38
N GLY A 216 -0.90 -6.52 -19.14
CA GLY A 216 -0.53 -5.33 -18.39
C GLY A 216 0.77 -5.48 -17.65
N VAL A 217 1.47 -4.38 -17.48
CA VAL A 217 2.70 -4.27 -16.70
C VAL A 217 2.73 -2.93 -15.98
N ASP A 218 3.14 -2.94 -14.71
CA ASP A 218 3.33 -1.75 -13.89
C ASP A 218 4.65 -1.89 -13.12
N TYR A 219 5.54 -0.94 -13.31
CA TYR A 219 6.84 -0.88 -12.68
C TYR A 219 6.95 0.34 -11.77
N LYS A 220 7.25 0.09 -10.49
CA LYS A 220 7.49 1.12 -9.47
C LYS A 220 8.98 1.26 -9.21
N GLY A 221 9.55 2.32 -9.73
CA GLY A 221 10.97 2.62 -9.60
C GLY A 221 11.27 3.71 -8.57
N THR A 222 12.55 3.92 -8.30
CA THR A 222 13.04 4.97 -7.39
C THR A 222 12.64 6.38 -7.86
N TYR A 223 12.63 6.62 -9.17
CA TYR A 223 12.44 7.94 -9.76
C TYR A 223 11.05 8.17 -10.35
N GLY A 224 10.18 7.17 -10.28
CA GLY A 224 8.83 7.23 -10.83
C GLY A 224 8.26 5.85 -11.12
N GLU A 225 7.08 5.83 -11.73
CA GLU A 225 6.32 4.65 -12.09
C GLU A 225 6.09 4.63 -13.59
N ILE A 226 6.17 3.46 -14.20
CA ILE A 226 5.92 3.25 -15.63
C ILE A 226 4.88 2.15 -15.73
N PHE A 227 3.83 2.39 -16.49
CA PHE A 227 2.82 1.38 -16.75
C PHE A 227 2.54 1.24 -18.24
N GLY A 228 2.14 0.04 -18.62
CA GLY A 228 1.69 -0.26 -19.97
C GLY A 228 0.61 -1.32 -19.94
N SER A 229 -0.41 -1.19 -20.79
CA SER A 229 -1.42 -2.23 -21.00
C SER A 229 -1.86 -2.30 -22.45
N TYR A 230 -2.01 -3.51 -22.93
CA TYR A 230 -2.61 -3.82 -24.21
C TYR A 230 -3.89 -4.58 -23.98
N ASN A 231 -4.97 -4.10 -24.56
CA ASN A 231 -6.29 -4.70 -24.47
C ASN A 231 -6.84 -4.87 -25.89
N TYR A 232 -7.49 -5.98 -26.14
CA TYR A 232 -8.16 -6.23 -27.40
C TYR A 232 -9.49 -6.96 -27.20
N ASP A 233 -10.40 -6.73 -28.10
CA ASP A 233 -11.59 -7.52 -28.31
C ASP A 233 -11.83 -7.74 -29.82
N HIS A 234 -13.01 -8.23 -30.20
CA HIS A 234 -13.34 -8.47 -31.59
C HIS A 234 -13.32 -7.21 -32.47
N ASN A 235 -13.64 -6.04 -31.90
CA ASN A 235 -13.91 -4.81 -32.64
C ASN A 235 -12.80 -3.75 -32.48
N TRP A 236 -11.98 -3.82 -31.42
CA TRP A 236 -11.00 -2.80 -31.12
C TRP A 236 -9.74 -3.35 -30.46
N GLN A 237 -8.70 -2.57 -30.56
CA GLN A 237 -7.42 -2.77 -29.85
C GLN A 237 -7.01 -1.46 -29.21
N ARG A 238 -6.53 -1.52 -27.99
CA ARG A 238 -6.10 -0.34 -27.26
C ARG A 238 -4.77 -0.60 -26.57
N LEU A 239 -3.80 0.26 -26.84
CA LEU A 239 -2.56 0.36 -26.11
C LEU A 239 -2.62 1.58 -25.20
N ASN A 240 -2.45 1.37 -23.88
CA ASN A 240 -2.30 2.44 -22.91
C ASN A 240 -0.90 2.33 -22.32
N TYR A 241 -0.24 3.47 -22.19
CA TYR A 241 1.05 3.55 -21.50
C TYR A 241 1.17 4.90 -20.85
N GLY A 242 1.99 4.97 -19.79
CA GLY A 242 2.23 6.24 -19.13
C GLY A 242 3.39 6.16 -18.16
N ILE A 243 3.83 7.34 -17.76
CA ILE A 243 4.85 7.53 -16.74
C ILE A 243 4.25 8.46 -15.70
N ASN A 244 4.31 8.05 -14.45
CA ASN A 244 3.88 8.84 -13.30
C ASN A 244 5.08 9.09 -12.39
N GLY A 245 5.09 10.25 -11.74
CA GLY A 245 6.12 10.55 -10.76
C GLY A 245 5.92 11.93 -10.15
N GLY A 246 6.76 12.24 -9.18
CA GLY A 246 6.78 13.52 -8.53
C GLY A 246 8.19 14.05 -8.38
N ILE A 247 8.32 15.35 -8.30
CA ILE A 247 9.60 16.05 -8.14
C ILE A 247 9.50 16.97 -6.94
N VAL A 248 10.46 16.86 -6.03
CA VAL A 248 10.60 17.76 -4.88
C VAL A 248 11.85 18.59 -5.02
N ALA A 249 11.70 19.92 -5.07
CA ALA A 249 12.80 20.86 -4.96
C ALA A 249 13.02 21.21 -3.47
N HIS A 250 14.25 21.11 -3.01
CA HIS A 250 14.63 21.33 -1.62
C HIS A 250 15.99 22.02 -1.52
N ARG A 251 16.40 22.42 -0.32
CA ARG A 251 17.65 23.18 -0.12
C ARG A 251 18.89 22.53 -0.74
N ASP A 252 18.94 21.21 -0.78
CA ASP A 252 20.10 20.45 -1.23
C ASP A 252 19.98 19.99 -2.70
N GLY A 253 18.96 20.48 -3.45
CA GLY A 253 18.74 20.20 -4.88
C GLY A 253 17.34 19.69 -5.20
N ILE A 254 17.25 18.80 -6.19
CA ILE A 254 15.99 18.24 -6.70
C ILE A 254 16.02 16.73 -6.55
N THR A 255 14.94 16.15 -6.06
CA THR A 255 14.74 14.69 -5.95
C THR A 255 13.49 14.29 -6.71
N ALA A 256 13.61 13.31 -7.61
CA ALA A 256 12.50 12.67 -8.29
C ALA A 256 12.06 11.41 -7.49
N GLY A 257 10.81 11.05 -7.59
CA GLY A 257 10.25 9.88 -6.93
C GLY A 257 8.97 9.39 -7.57
N GLN A 258 8.37 8.37 -6.97
CA GLN A 258 7.04 7.89 -7.33
C GLN A 258 6.00 9.00 -7.14
N SER A 259 4.82 8.82 -7.71
CA SER A 259 3.69 9.73 -7.51
C SER A 259 3.33 9.82 -6.02
N PHE A 260 3.19 11.02 -5.50
CA PHE A 260 2.88 11.28 -4.10
C PHE A 260 1.71 12.25 -3.95
N SER A 261 0.99 12.11 -2.84
CA SER A 261 -0.14 12.97 -2.48
C SER A 261 0.33 14.24 -1.75
N ASP A 262 -0.62 14.97 -1.21
CA ASP A 262 -0.41 16.22 -0.47
C ASP A 262 0.64 16.11 0.65
N THR A 263 0.77 14.94 1.29
CA THR A 263 1.60 14.77 2.48
C THR A 263 2.61 13.65 2.27
N SER A 264 3.90 13.98 2.32
CA SER A 264 5.01 13.09 1.97
C SER A 264 6.23 13.35 2.85
N ALA A 265 7.18 12.42 2.86
CA ALA A 265 8.47 12.64 3.51
C ALA A 265 9.62 12.63 2.50
N LEU A 266 10.58 13.52 2.71
CA LEU A 266 11.86 13.53 2.02
C LEU A 266 12.91 12.91 2.92
N VAL A 267 13.41 11.74 2.55
CA VAL A 267 14.57 11.10 3.17
C VAL A 267 15.82 11.90 2.83
N LYS A 268 16.65 12.17 3.84
CA LYS A 268 17.99 12.72 3.70
C LYS A 268 18.98 11.86 4.45
N ALA A 269 19.70 11.01 3.76
CA ALA A 269 20.72 10.11 4.29
C ALA A 269 22.00 10.21 3.44
N PRO A 270 22.81 11.27 3.59
CA PRO A 270 23.96 11.51 2.75
C PRO A 270 24.94 10.34 2.72
N GLY A 271 25.35 9.90 1.53
CA GLY A 271 26.24 8.77 1.32
C GLY A 271 25.54 7.40 1.30
N VAL A 272 24.28 7.32 1.67
CA VAL A 272 23.47 6.09 1.64
C VAL A 272 22.79 5.97 0.29
N ASN A 273 23.46 5.33 -0.68
CA ASN A 273 22.95 5.17 -2.05
C ASN A 273 22.26 3.82 -2.22
N GLY A 274 21.14 3.80 -2.93
CA GLY A 274 20.44 2.58 -3.34
C GLY A 274 19.75 1.82 -2.19
N THR A 275 19.66 2.42 -1.01
CA THR A 275 19.05 1.79 0.17
C THR A 275 17.54 1.88 0.11
N ARG A 276 16.85 0.75 0.33
CA ARG A 276 15.39 0.67 0.35
C ARG A 276 14.80 1.38 1.55
N VAL A 277 13.64 2.00 1.34
CA VAL A 277 12.78 2.45 2.42
C VAL A 277 11.75 1.36 2.73
N VAL A 278 11.81 0.82 3.93
CA VAL A 278 10.93 -0.29 4.36
C VAL A 278 9.46 0.10 4.22
N GLY A 279 8.63 -0.82 3.72
CA GLY A 279 7.19 -0.60 3.55
C GLY A 279 6.82 0.23 2.31
N ASN A 280 7.79 0.65 1.49
CA ASN A 280 7.56 1.42 0.27
C ASN A 280 8.18 0.72 -0.94
N THR A 281 7.36 -0.02 -1.70
CA THR A 281 7.83 -0.82 -2.83
C THR A 281 8.54 0.04 -3.87
N GLY A 282 9.78 -0.33 -4.23
CA GLY A 282 10.59 0.34 -5.24
C GLY A 282 11.20 1.68 -4.81
N VAL A 283 10.88 2.20 -3.61
CA VAL A 283 11.47 3.42 -3.09
C VAL A 283 12.85 3.15 -2.52
N LYS A 284 13.87 3.75 -3.14
CA LYS A 284 15.28 3.69 -2.72
C LYS A 284 15.87 5.07 -2.68
N THR A 285 16.92 5.24 -1.90
CA THR A 285 17.70 6.48 -1.92
C THR A 285 18.44 6.64 -3.25
N ASP A 286 18.47 7.85 -3.78
CA ASP A 286 19.23 8.22 -4.99
C ASP A 286 20.75 8.20 -4.71
N TYR A 287 21.56 8.51 -5.73
CA TYR A 287 23.02 8.56 -5.61
C TYR A 287 23.55 9.58 -4.58
N ARG A 288 22.72 10.53 -4.13
CA ARG A 288 23.04 11.52 -3.10
C ARG A 288 22.52 11.12 -1.72
N GLY A 289 21.71 10.05 -1.63
CA GLY A 289 21.06 9.61 -0.40
C GLY A 289 19.69 10.24 -0.14
N TYR A 290 18.98 10.70 -1.18
CA TYR A 290 17.64 11.24 -1.06
C TYR A 290 16.59 10.28 -1.65
N ALA A 291 15.43 10.25 -1.03
CA ALA A 291 14.25 9.54 -1.55
C ALA A 291 12.97 10.26 -1.14
N ILE A 292 11.91 10.12 -1.95
CA ILE A 292 10.58 10.58 -1.59
C ILE A 292 9.78 9.39 -1.10
N VAL A 293 9.25 9.49 0.12
CA VAL A 293 8.31 8.53 0.70
C VAL A 293 6.91 9.07 0.47
N PRO A 294 6.13 8.43 -0.42
CA PRO A 294 4.78 8.90 -0.74
C PRO A 294 3.80 8.60 0.40
N ASN A 295 2.75 9.38 0.49
CA ASN A 295 1.53 9.06 1.22
C ASN A 295 1.71 8.73 2.71
N ILE A 296 2.45 9.55 3.46
CA ILE A 296 2.53 9.42 4.92
C ILE A 296 1.30 10.02 5.61
N THR A 297 0.98 9.49 6.78
CA THR A 297 -0.23 9.89 7.53
C THR A 297 -0.04 11.22 8.23
N MET A 298 -0.91 12.19 7.91
CA MET A 298 -0.89 13.51 8.55
C MET A 298 -1.29 13.45 10.03
N TYR A 299 -0.72 14.35 10.84
CA TYR A 299 -0.98 14.51 12.29
C TYR A 299 -0.74 13.25 13.12
N ARG A 300 0.06 12.31 12.61
CA ARG A 300 0.47 11.09 13.33
C ARG A 300 1.96 10.88 13.20
N ARG A 301 2.50 10.09 14.11
CA ARG A 301 3.89 9.60 14.00
C ARG A 301 3.98 8.62 12.84
N ASN A 302 4.94 8.86 11.96
CA ASN A 302 5.31 7.97 10.86
C ASN A 302 6.78 7.64 11.03
N ASP A 303 7.09 6.36 11.12
CA ASP A 303 8.46 5.89 11.18
C ASP A 303 8.94 5.58 9.76
N VAL A 304 9.90 6.34 9.30
CA VAL A 304 10.60 6.10 8.05
C VAL A 304 11.81 5.24 8.38
N VAL A 305 11.86 4.03 7.82
CA VAL A 305 12.89 3.03 8.15
C VAL A 305 13.73 2.73 6.92
N LEU A 306 15.05 2.83 7.05
CA LEU A 306 16.00 2.42 6.01
C LEU A 306 16.41 0.96 6.23
N ASP A 307 16.37 0.18 5.16
CA ASP A 307 16.69 -1.24 5.18
C ASP A 307 18.22 -1.44 5.21
N THR A 308 18.70 -1.89 6.36
CA THR A 308 20.13 -2.11 6.59
C THR A 308 20.76 -3.16 5.69
N GLU A 309 19.98 -4.12 5.19
CA GLU A 309 20.49 -5.17 4.29
C GLU A 309 20.86 -4.62 2.91
N THR A 310 20.25 -3.51 2.53
CA THR A 310 20.50 -2.85 1.23
C THR A 310 21.45 -1.67 1.32
N MET A 311 21.93 -1.36 2.51
CA MET A 311 22.87 -0.24 2.73
C MET A 311 24.27 -0.55 2.13
N PRO A 312 24.95 0.48 1.61
CA PRO A 312 26.34 0.35 1.22
C PRO A 312 27.22 -0.09 2.41
N ASN A 313 28.19 -0.96 2.14
CA ASN A 313 29.10 -1.48 3.16
C ASN A 313 30.05 -0.44 3.78
N ASP A 314 30.17 0.72 3.13
CA ASP A 314 31.05 1.82 3.56
C ASP A 314 30.29 2.93 4.32
N VAL A 315 29.06 2.67 4.72
CA VAL A 315 28.24 3.61 5.50
C VAL A 315 27.78 2.95 6.80
N ASP A 316 27.84 3.71 7.87
CA ASP A 316 27.30 3.36 9.17
C ASP A 316 26.40 4.49 9.65
N LEU A 317 25.11 4.21 9.91
CA LEU A 317 24.13 5.20 10.38
C LEU A 317 24.00 5.14 11.89
N ASP A 318 23.91 6.30 12.53
CA ASP A 318 23.65 6.41 13.97
C ASP A 318 22.27 5.86 14.34
N THR A 319 21.30 6.01 13.42
CA THR A 319 19.95 5.44 13.48
C THR A 319 19.44 5.11 12.10
N THR A 320 18.69 4.03 11.97
CA THR A 320 18.04 3.61 10.72
C THR A 320 16.56 3.97 10.68
N VAL A 321 16.05 4.58 11.74
CA VAL A 321 14.65 5.00 11.88
C VAL A 321 14.59 6.50 12.15
N ALA A 322 13.79 7.20 11.35
CA ALA A 322 13.45 8.61 11.59
C ALA A 322 11.94 8.76 11.75
N THR A 323 11.51 9.26 12.91
CA THR A 323 10.09 9.51 13.19
C THR A 323 9.71 10.94 12.76
N VAL A 324 8.69 11.07 11.93
CA VAL A 324 8.18 12.36 11.44
C VAL A 324 6.69 12.50 11.72
N VAL A 325 6.24 13.74 11.95
CA VAL A 325 4.83 14.08 12.18
C VAL A 325 4.43 15.22 11.24
N PRO A 326 3.89 14.91 10.05
CA PRO A 326 3.52 15.93 9.10
C PRO A 326 2.17 16.59 9.44
N THR A 327 2.03 17.85 9.07
CA THR A 327 0.72 18.49 8.89
C THR A 327 0.20 18.20 7.49
N ARG A 328 -1.09 18.44 7.24
CA ARG A 328 -1.66 18.30 5.90
C ARG A 328 -0.94 19.19 4.90
N GLY A 329 -0.59 18.65 3.75
CA GLY A 329 0.09 19.37 2.67
C GLY A 329 1.59 19.57 2.89
N ALA A 330 2.18 18.97 3.92
CA ALA A 330 3.59 19.13 4.22
C ALA A 330 4.46 18.03 3.59
N ILE A 331 5.62 18.43 3.08
CA ILE A 331 6.73 17.52 2.80
C ILE A 331 7.71 17.66 3.94
N VAL A 332 7.71 16.69 4.86
CA VAL A 332 8.59 16.69 6.03
C VAL A 332 9.89 15.98 5.75
N ARG A 333 10.97 16.37 6.42
CA ARG A 333 12.28 15.77 6.22
C ARG A 333 12.56 14.70 7.26
N ALA A 334 12.88 13.48 6.79
CA ALA A 334 13.41 12.39 7.58
C ALA A 334 14.93 12.41 7.43
N GLU A 335 15.65 12.93 8.45
CA GLU A 335 17.10 13.07 8.42
C GLU A 335 17.78 11.93 9.15
N TYR A 336 18.83 11.44 8.53
CA TYR A 336 19.71 10.42 9.07
C TYR A 336 21.14 10.95 9.11
N SER A 337 21.79 10.76 10.24
CA SER A 337 23.21 11.03 10.40
C SER A 337 23.99 9.71 10.41
N GLY A 338 25.17 9.76 9.84
CA GLY A 338 25.99 8.57 9.74
C GLY A 338 27.40 8.90 9.25
N LYS A 339 28.23 7.89 9.23
CA LYS A 339 29.64 7.97 8.90
C LYS A 339 29.89 7.19 7.63
N LYS A 340 30.50 7.86 6.64
CA LYS A 340 30.96 7.21 5.41
C LYS A 340 32.46 6.92 5.47
N GLY A 341 32.84 5.68 5.21
CA GLY A 341 34.22 5.22 5.22
C GLY A 341 34.34 3.75 5.56
N ILE A 342 35.54 3.32 5.87
CA ILE A 342 35.82 1.93 6.23
C ILE A 342 35.22 1.61 7.59
N ARG A 343 34.54 0.47 7.69
CA ARG A 343 34.16 -0.16 8.95
C ARG A 343 35.25 -1.15 9.32
N ALA A 344 35.81 -1.02 10.52
CA ALA A 344 36.93 -1.84 10.97
C ALA A 344 36.75 -2.34 12.40
N LEU A 345 37.07 -3.61 12.60
CA LEU A 345 37.27 -4.22 13.91
C LEU A 345 38.76 -4.33 14.15
N LEU A 346 39.31 -3.48 15.01
CA LEU A 346 40.72 -3.39 15.29
C LEU A 346 41.03 -4.13 16.60
N GLN A 347 42.11 -4.89 16.64
CA GLN A 347 42.68 -5.40 17.88
C GLN A 347 43.92 -4.57 18.22
N LEU A 348 43.87 -3.90 19.34
CA LEU A 348 44.91 -2.98 19.80
C LEU A 348 45.79 -3.62 20.89
N VAL A 349 47.09 -3.64 20.64
CA VAL A 349 48.09 -4.16 21.59
C VAL A 349 49.15 -3.10 21.83
N ASP A 350 49.80 -3.12 23.01
CA ASP A 350 50.96 -2.31 23.28
C ASP A 350 52.26 -2.89 22.68
N THR A 351 53.36 -2.23 22.87
CA THR A 351 54.70 -2.66 22.38
C THR A 351 55.18 -3.97 23.01
N HIS A 352 54.55 -4.45 24.09
CA HIS A 352 54.83 -5.71 24.77
C HIS A 352 53.80 -6.80 24.41
N ASN A 353 52.99 -6.58 23.36
CA ASN A 353 51.93 -7.47 22.91
C ASN A 353 50.79 -7.71 23.92
N LYS A 354 50.64 -6.79 24.89
CA LYS A 354 49.55 -6.80 25.86
C LYS A 354 48.36 -6.01 25.31
N PHE A 355 47.15 -6.50 25.51
CA PHE A 355 45.94 -5.83 25.05
C PHE A 355 45.74 -4.48 25.73
N ILE A 356 45.31 -3.48 24.97
CA ILE A 356 44.89 -2.18 25.48
C ILE A 356 43.69 -2.39 26.41
N PRO A 357 43.68 -1.70 27.59
CA PRO A 357 42.64 -1.95 28.59
C PRO A 357 41.24 -1.70 28.12
N PHE A 358 40.29 -2.51 28.64
CA PHE A 358 38.85 -2.28 28.47
C PHE A 358 38.45 -0.87 28.88
N GLY A 359 37.56 -0.24 28.12
CA GLY A 359 37.09 1.13 28.40
C GLY A 359 37.98 2.23 27.84
N ALA A 360 39.15 1.91 27.24
CA ALA A 360 39.95 2.92 26.56
C ALA A 360 39.19 3.57 25.44
N MET A 361 39.24 4.89 25.31
CA MET A 361 38.65 5.66 24.23
C MET A 361 39.62 5.72 23.05
N VAL A 362 39.11 5.44 21.87
CA VAL A 362 39.84 5.50 20.60
C VAL A 362 39.19 6.55 19.70
N ASN A 363 39.97 7.53 19.26
CA ASN A 363 39.52 8.60 18.39
C ASN A 363 40.39 8.69 17.13
N LEU A 364 39.83 8.98 16.00
CA LEU A 364 40.58 9.31 14.78
C LEU A 364 41.27 10.68 14.98
N ALA A 365 42.58 10.74 14.80
CA ALA A 365 43.32 12.00 14.80
C ALA A 365 43.03 12.72 13.48
N SER A 366 42.03 13.60 13.46
CA SER A 366 41.66 14.43 12.28
C SER A 366 41.74 15.90 12.68
N GLU A 367 42.28 16.72 11.79
CA GLU A 367 42.30 18.18 11.98
C GLU A 367 40.92 18.83 11.86
N ASN A 368 39.93 18.11 11.27
CA ASN A 368 38.56 18.58 11.12
C ASN A 368 37.65 17.96 12.19
N SER A 369 37.33 18.72 13.22
CA SER A 369 36.57 18.36 14.42
C SER A 369 35.10 17.98 14.19
N THR A 370 34.61 17.90 12.96
CA THR A 370 33.22 17.58 12.66
C THR A 370 32.91 16.09 12.54
N ASN A 371 33.90 15.21 12.38
CA ASN A 371 33.76 13.77 12.31
C ASN A 371 34.40 13.08 13.51
N ASN A 372 33.69 13.04 14.64
CA ASN A 372 34.10 12.26 15.82
C ASN A 372 33.95 10.75 15.54
N ASN A 373 34.92 10.17 14.80
CA ASN A 373 35.03 8.72 14.70
C ASN A 373 35.68 8.19 15.95
N SER A 374 34.85 7.85 16.94
CA SER A 374 35.26 7.36 18.25
C SER A 374 34.71 5.96 18.53
N GLY A 375 35.44 5.20 19.31
CA GLY A 375 35.02 3.90 19.78
C GLY A 375 35.60 3.64 21.20
N ILE A 376 35.08 2.61 21.83
CA ILE A 376 35.56 2.15 23.15
C ILE A 376 36.15 0.76 22.97
N VAL A 377 37.34 0.55 23.56
CA VAL A 377 37.97 -0.75 23.55
C VAL A 377 37.20 -1.71 24.46
N SER A 378 36.82 -2.81 23.86
CA SER A 378 36.15 -3.96 24.48
C SER A 378 37.17 -4.98 25.01
N ASP A 379 36.69 -6.18 25.33
CA ASP A 379 37.55 -7.29 25.76
C ASP A 379 38.61 -7.64 24.70
N ASN A 380 39.76 -8.14 25.15
CA ASN A 380 40.86 -8.53 24.27
C ASN A 380 41.39 -7.40 23.37
N GLY A 381 41.27 -6.13 23.80
CA GLY A 381 41.79 -4.99 23.06
C GLY A 381 41.04 -4.70 21.77
N GLN A 382 39.82 -5.20 21.60
CA GLN A 382 39.04 -5.02 20.39
C GLN A 382 38.30 -3.67 20.41
N VAL A 383 38.28 -2.98 19.27
CA VAL A 383 37.47 -1.77 19.06
C VAL A 383 36.85 -1.77 17.65
N TYR A 384 35.56 -1.48 17.59
CA TYR A 384 34.88 -1.25 16.33
C TYR A 384 34.88 0.26 16.03
N LEU A 385 35.29 0.60 14.79
CA LEU A 385 35.26 1.96 14.29
C LEU A 385 34.64 2.00 12.92
N ALA A 386 33.80 3.01 12.65
CA ALA A 386 33.19 3.25 11.36
C ALA A 386 33.58 4.62 10.80
N GLY A 387 33.53 4.74 9.48
CA GLY A 387 33.86 5.99 8.79
C GLY A 387 35.35 6.30 8.74
N LEU A 388 36.19 5.27 8.84
CA LEU A 388 37.66 5.45 8.77
C LEU A 388 38.11 5.68 7.31
N PRO A 389 39.10 6.54 7.07
CA PRO A 389 39.86 6.56 5.83
C PRO A 389 40.67 5.27 5.64
N THR A 390 41.24 5.05 4.46
CA THR A 390 42.06 3.87 4.17
C THR A 390 43.35 3.81 4.99
N THR A 391 43.86 4.95 5.40
CA THR A 391 45.06 5.14 6.23
C THR A 391 44.81 6.26 7.22
N GLY A 392 45.36 6.15 8.40
CA GLY A 392 45.22 7.21 9.43
C GLY A 392 45.92 6.92 10.72
N VAL A 393 45.75 7.82 11.67
CA VAL A 393 46.29 7.74 13.04
C VAL A 393 45.11 7.75 14.00
N LEU A 394 45.12 6.81 14.94
CA LEU A 394 44.17 6.78 16.04
C LEU A 394 44.87 7.22 17.35
N LEU A 395 44.17 8.03 18.13
CA LEU A 395 44.52 8.39 19.48
C LEU A 395 43.77 7.47 20.45
N VAL A 396 44.51 6.77 21.28
CA VAL A 396 43.94 5.83 22.26
C VAL A 396 44.25 6.36 23.67
N LYS A 397 43.20 6.47 24.49
CA LYS A 397 43.35 7.07 25.83
C LYS A 397 42.52 6.28 26.85
N TRP A 398 43.18 5.89 27.99
CA TRP A 398 42.54 5.21 29.11
C TRP A 398 42.84 5.87 30.47
N GLY A 399 43.37 7.11 30.45
CA GLY A 399 43.61 7.94 31.63
C GLY A 399 44.22 9.29 31.29
N ASN A 400 44.48 10.11 32.32
CA ASN A 400 44.94 11.50 32.12
C ASN A 400 46.47 11.66 32.06
N SER A 401 47.24 10.64 32.40
CA SER A 401 48.69 10.69 32.30
C SER A 401 49.18 10.31 30.91
N ILE A 402 50.36 10.83 30.52
CA ILE A 402 51.03 10.51 29.26
C ILE A 402 51.24 9.00 29.08
N SER A 403 51.48 8.28 30.19
CA SER A 403 51.63 6.82 30.19
C SER A 403 50.32 6.05 29.97
N LYS A 404 49.17 6.73 29.97
CA LYS A 404 47.85 6.12 29.73
C LYS A 404 47.24 6.58 28.40
N GLN A 405 48.06 6.87 27.42
CA GLN A 405 47.69 7.22 26.07
C GLN A 405 48.75 6.72 25.08
N CYS A 406 48.32 6.40 23.87
CA CYS A 406 49.20 5.99 22.78
C CYS A 406 48.59 6.31 21.43
N THR A 407 49.38 6.19 20.38
CA THR A 407 48.93 6.39 18.98
C THR A 407 49.04 5.10 18.20
N VAL A 408 48.12 4.89 17.30
CA VAL A 408 48.05 3.74 16.36
C VAL A 408 48.04 4.23 14.94
N ASN A 409 49.10 3.91 14.21
CA ASN A 409 49.09 4.09 12.75
C ASN A 409 48.46 2.87 12.10
N TYR A 410 47.38 3.06 11.33
CA TYR A 410 46.75 1.99 10.62
C TYR A 410 46.74 2.24 9.09
N GLN A 411 46.81 1.13 8.38
CA GLN A 411 46.68 1.12 6.93
C GLN A 411 45.94 -0.17 6.54
N PHE A 412 44.84 -0.03 5.79
CA PHE A 412 44.09 -1.17 5.25
C PHE A 412 44.43 -1.35 3.76
N PRO A 413 45.24 -2.36 3.40
CA PRO A 413 45.43 -2.72 2.00
C PRO A 413 44.11 -3.20 1.39
N GLY A 414 43.97 -3.06 0.08
CA GLY A 414 42.70 -3.06 -0.66
C GLY A 414 41.82 -4.32 -0.65
N SER A 415 42.17 -5.43 0.04
CA SER A 415 41.62 -6.71 -0.41
C SER A 415 40.81 -7.54 0.59
N GLU A 416 40.92 -7.47 1.87
CA GLU A 416 40.16 -8.43 2.70
C GLU A 416 39.06 -7.77 3.53
N LYS A 417 37.81 -8.09 3.15
CA LYS A 417 36.61 -7.74 3.92
C LYS A 417 35.89 -9.02 4.32
N VAL A 418 35.69 -9.21 5.61
CA VAL A 418 34.77 -10.23 6.12
C VAL A 418 33.46 -9.53 6.41
N ASN A 419 32.42 -9.85 5.68
CA ASN A 419 31.09 -9.21 5.76
C ASN A 419 31.11 -7.68 5.69
N GLY A 420 31.99 -7.10 4.85
CA GLY A 420 32.11 -5.65 4.70
C GLY A 420 32.89 -4.93 5.80
N ILE A 421 33.41 -5.64 6.81
CA ILE A 421 34.21 -5.12 7.93
C ILE A 421 35.66 -5.54 7.73
N LYS A 422 36.59 -4.59 7.80
CA LYS A 422 38.02 -4.88 7.80
C LYS A 422 38.47 -5.25 9.18
N GLN A 423 39.35 -6.24 9.28
CA GLN A 423 39.95 -6.69 10.56
C GLN A 423 41.46 -6.56 10.52
N GLY A 424 42.05 -6.24 11.65
CA GLY A 424 43.49 -6.16 11.77
C GLY A 424 43.96 -5.93 13.21
N GLN A 425 45.19 -6.42 13.50
CA GLN A 425 45.87 -6.16 14.77
C GLN A 425 46.88 -5.02 14.56
N PHE A 426 46.86 -4.05 15.44
CA PHE A 426 47.71 -2.86 15.39
C PHE A 426 48.38 -2.56 16.70
N ILE A 427 49.60 -2.09 16.63
CA ILE A 427 50.46 -1.76 17.81
C ILE A 427 50.24 -0.29 18.17
N CYS A 428 49.90 -0.06 19.43
CA CYS A 428 49.80 1.26 20.02
C CYS A 428 51.18 1.69 20.58
N ARG A 429 51.67 2.83 20.14
CA ARG A 429 53.00 3.37 20.52
C ARG A 429 52.88 4.74 21.16
#